data_987792039b95534a2107161fe780f432
#
_entry.id   987792039b95534a2107161fe780f432
#
_cell.length_a   1.000
_cell.length_b   1.000
_cell.length_c   1.000
_cell.angle_alpha   90.00
_cell.angle_beta   90.00
_cell.angle_gamma   90.00
#
_symmetry.space_group_name_H-M   'P 1'
#
loop_
_entity.id
_entity.type
_entity.pdbx_description
1 polymer ?
#
loop_
_entity_poly.entity_id
_entity_poly.type
_entity_poly.pdbx_seq_one_letter_code
_entity_poly.pdbx_strand_id
1 'polypeptide(L)'
;MSGTLIGPALGPFVGGIIVTYASWRVIFWLQTGLSGLAALFTLTPLLPETIHHRKVDDLEGYSPRQKMTVLWGMINPVRVLRLFVYPNLVAASLASSAVIWNMYSLLTPIRYVLNPRFHLTTPMQSGLFYLAPGTGYLVGTLVGGRYADHVVKRWIAKRDGVRVPEDRLRSALPFMGVVIPACLLVYGWGVEKEAGGIPLAVVTLFVQGVAQLFCFPSLNTYCLDVMQGRGAEVIAGNYFVRYLFACAATACVLPAVQGIGVGWFSTVSALFLIGSTAAVQATIWWGKNWRDRVDKRRRVRRLAKQSVARKELSRRADGA
;
A
#
# COMPACT_ATOMS: atom_id res chain seq x y z
N MET A 1 0.39 -5.52 9.53
CA MET A 1 -0.09 -4.30 8.84
C MET A 1 -0.61 -3.21 9.79
N SER A 2 -1.14 -3.55 10.96
CA SER A 2 -1.61 -2.56 11.94
C SER A 2 -0.54 -1.53 12.33
N GLY A 3 0.68 -1.96 12.63
CA GLY A 3 1.76 -1.05 13.03
C GLY A 3 2.12 0.03 12.01
N THR A 4 2.10 -0.29 10.71
CA THR A 4 2.39 0.67 9.64
C THR A 4 1.32 1.77 9.48
N LEU A 5 0.10 1.51 9.93
CA LEU A 5 -1.02 2.46 9.78
C LEU A 5 -1.37 3.17 11.09
N ILE A 6 -0.98 2.61 12.23
CA ILE A 6 -1.03 3.30 13.53
C ILE A 6 -0.06 4.49 13.55
N GLY A 7 1.10 4.38 12.90
CA GLY A 7 2.08 5.45 12.82
C GLY A 7 1.53 6.78 12.31
N PRO A 8 0.89 6.85 11.13
CA PRO A 8 0.26 8.06 10.60
C PRO A 8 -0.87 8.63 11.49
N ALA A 9 -1.46 7.83 12.35
CA ALA A 9 -2.51 8.27 13.26
C ALA A 9 -1.95 8.82 14.59
N LEU A 10 -1.10 8.03 15.25
CA LEU A 10 -0.53 8.43 16.55
C LEU A 10 0.60 9.45 16.41
N GLY A 11 1.35 9.41 15.29
CA GLY A 11 2.46 10.33 15.06
C GLY A 11 2.07 11.81 15.18
N PRO A 12 1.09 12.30 14.40
CA PRO A 12 0.64 13.69 14.48
C PRO A 12 0.01 14.06 15.82
N PHE A 13 -0.67 13.11 16.50
CA PHE A 13 -1.23 13.33 17.83
C PHE A 13 -0.12 13.54 18.88
N VAL A 14 0.82 12.61 18.96
CA VAL A 14 1.98 12.72 19.87
C VAL A 14 2.83 13.93 19.51
N GLY A 15 3.06 14.17 18.21
CA GLY A 15 3.76 15.34 17.71
C GLY A 15 3.05 16.65 18.09
N GLY A 16 1.74 16.70 18.01
CA GLY A 16 0.92 17.83 18.43
C GLY A 16 1.08 18.15 19.91
N ILE A 17 1.08 17.14 20.78
CA ILE A 17 1.34 17.30 22.22
C ILE A 17 2.76 17.85 22.44
N ILE A 18 3.76 17.22 21.84
CA ILE A 18 5.17 17.64 22.03
C ILE A 18 5.36 19.08 21.59
N VAL A 19 4.86 19.48 20.42
CA VAL A 19 5.05 20.85 19.90
C VAL A 19 4.26 21.88 20.72
N THR A 20 3.19 21.47 21.40
CA THR A 20 2.43 22.37 22.28
C THR A 20 3.20 22.71 23.56
N TYR A 21 3.90 21.74 24.15
CA TYR A 21 4.56 21.89 25.46
C TYR A 21 6.09 21.92 25.39
N ALA A 22 6.68 21.52 24.25
CA ALA A 22 8.12 21.43 24.07
C ALA A 22 8.55 21.84 22.65
N SER A 23 9.86 21.79 22.38
CA SER A 23 10.41 22.08 21.05
C SER A 23 10.16 20.92 20.08
N TRP A 24 9.94 21.24 18.79
CA TRP A 24 9.84 20.26 17.71
C TRP A 24 11.06 19.30 17.64
N ARG A 25 12.24 19.72 18.16
CA ARG A 25 13.44 18.88 18.21
C ARG A 25 13.26 17.63 19.07
N VAL A 26 12.38 17.68 20.08
CA VAL A 26 12.08 16.54 20.95
C VAL A 26 11.44 15.39 20.18
N ILE A 27 10.70 15.68 19.10
CA ILE A 27 10.13 14.65 18.21
C ILE A 27 11.25 13.79 17.59
N PHE A 28 12.33 14.42 17.12
CA PHE A 28 13.46 13.70 16.54
C PHE A 28 14.24 12.88 17.56
N TRP A 29 14.42 13.41 18.77
CA TRP A 29 15.03 12.65 19.86
C TRP A 29 14.20 11.43 20.26
N LEU A 30 12.87 11.59 20.38
CA LEU A 30 11.95 10.48 20.63
C LEU A 30 12.05 9.41 19.51
N GLN A 31 12.01 9.84 18.26
CA GLN A 31 12.12 8.93 17.11
C GLN A 31 13.47 8.19 17.09
N THR A 32 14.56 8.91 17.37
CA THR A 32 15.91 8.32 17.45
C THR A 32 15.98 7.30 18.59
N GLY A 33 15.45 7.62 19.76
CA GLY A 33 15.40 6.70 20.89
C GLY A 33 14.61 5.43 20.61
N LEU A 34 13.42 5.57 20.01
CA LEU A 34 12.59 4.41 19.62
C LEU A 34 13.27 3.56 18.56
N SER A 35 13.92 4.20 17.57
CA SER A 35 14.67 3.46 16.53
C SER A 35 15.88 2.75 17.11
N GLY A 36 16.59 3.37 18.06
CA GLY A 36 17.71 2.76 18.78
C GLY A 36 17.26 1.55 19.62
N LEU A 37 16.15 1.67 20.33
CA LEU A 37 15.56 0.54 21.06
C LEU A 37 15.18 -0.60 20.11
N ALA A 38 14.52 -0.30 19.01
CA ALA A 38 14.16 -1.30 18.02
C ALA A 38 15.41 -2.01 17.45
N ALA A 39 16.48 -1.27 17.16
CA ALA A 39 17.75 -1.84 16.72
C ALA A 39 18.37 -2.75 17.78
N LEU A 40 18.36 -2.33 19.05
CA LEU A 40 18.85 -3.17 20.16
C LEU A 40 18.05 -4.47 20.28
N PHE A 41 16.71 -4.40 20.18
CA PHE A 41 15.88 -5.61 20.20
C PHE A 41 16.13 -6.54 19.04
N THR A 42 16.41 -6.02 17.84
CA THR A 42 16.72 -6.86 16.68
C THR A 42 18.13 -7.48 16.74
N LEU A 43 19.07 -6.84 17.42
CA LEU A 43 20.44 -7.35 17.60
C LEU A 43 20.56 -8.37 18.75
N THR A 44 19.59 -8.39 19.67
CA THR A 44 19.59 -9.35 20.77
C THR A 44 19.12 -10.74 20.28
N PRO A 45 19.59 -11.84 20.88
CA PRO A 45 19.14 -13.19 20.55
C PRO A 45 17.71 -13.51 20.99
N LEU A 46 16.97 -12.50 21.45
CA LEU A 46 15.56 -12.63 21.83
C LEU A 46 14.62 -12.93 20.66
N LEU A 47 15.02 -12.55 19.44
CA LEU A 47 14.28 -12.88 18.23
C LEU A 47 14.83 -14.15 17.60
N PRO A 48 14.09 -15.28 17.65
CA PRO A 48 14.53 -16.51 17.00
C PRO A 48 14.58 -16.30 15.49
N GLU A 49 15.64 -16.84 14.86
CA GLU A 49 15.76 -16.86 13.41
C GLU A 49 14.64 -17.73 12.82
N THR A 50 13.79 -17.12 12.00
CA THR A 50 12.65 -17.80 11.36
C THR A 50 12.94 -18.28 9.93
N ILE A 51 14.10 -17.94 9.39
CA ILE A 51 14.51 -18.35 8.04
C ILE A 51 15.19 -19.71 8.13
N HIS A 52 14.49 -20.76 7.69
CA HIS A 52 15.02 -22.13 7.67
C HIS A 52 16.09 -22.35 6.59
N HIS A 53 16.10 -21.58 5.51
CA HIS A 53 17.10 -21.62 4.44
C HIS A 53 17.52 -20.20 4.08
N ARG A 54 18.73 -19.82 4.47
CA ARG A 54 19.34 -18.57 4.05
C ARG A 54 19.86 -18.74 2.63
N LYS A 55 19.43 -17.90 1.69
CA LYS A 55 20.01 -17.87 0.33
C LYS A 55 21.52 -17.56 0.33
N VAL A 56 22.04 -17.12 1.45
CA VAL A 56 23.47 -16.88 1.67
C VAL A 56 24.21 -18.20 1.90
N ASP A 57 23.54 -19.21 2.47
CA ASP A 57 24.14 -20.54 2.74
C ASP A 57 24.38 -21.28 1.41
N ASP A 58 23.56 -21.03 0.38
CA ASP A 58 23.77 -21.52 -1.00
C ASP A 58 25.03 -20.93 -1.66
N LEU A 59 25.66 -19.93 -1.04
CA LEU A 59 26.89 -19.29 -1.51
C LEU A 59 28.15 -19.81 -0.83
N GLU A 60 28.04 -20.82 0.01
CA GLU A 60 29.20 -21.50 0.56
C GLU A 60 30.02 -22.13 -0.59
N GLY A 61 31.31 -21.79 -0.66
CA GLY A 61 32.20 -22.22 -1.75
C GLY A 61 32.41 -21.20 -2.89
N TYR A 62 31.62 -20.11 -2.94
CA TYR A 62 31.86 -19.06 -3.94
C TYR A 62 32.97 -18.10 -3.52
N SER A 63 33.76 -17.62 -4.49
CA SER A 63 34.75 -16.56 -4.28
C SER A 63 34.09 -15.26 -3.81
N PRO A 64 34.75 -14.39 -3.01
CA PRO A 64 34.16 -13.10 -2.55
C PRO A 64 33.57 -12.22 -3.66
N ARG A 65 34.22 -12.20 -4.84
CA ARG A 65 33.73 -11.47 -6.01
C ARG A 65 32.44 -12.08 -6.56
N GLN A 66 32.34 -13.41 -6.62
CA GLN A 66 31.13 -14.11 -7.06
C GLN A 66 29.99 -13.90 -6.06
N LYS A 67 30.26 -13.98 -4.74
CA LYS A 67 29.28 -13.64 -3.69
C LYS A 67 28.71 -12.23 -3.89
N MET A 68 29.59 -11.26 -4.10
CA MET A 68 29.19 -9.86 -4.34
C MET A 68 28.33 -9.72 -5.59
N THR A 69 28.67 -10.39 -6.68
CA THR A 69 27.89 -10.33 -7.94
C THR A 69 26.50 -10.95 -7.77
N VAL A 70 26.40 -12.06 -7.05
CA VAL A 70 25.10 -12.70 -6.77
C VAL A 70 24.25 -11.84 -5.84
N LEU A 71 24.83 -11.29 -4.76
CA LEU A 71 24.16 -10.37 -3.85
C LEU A 71 23.68 -9.10 -4.58
N TRP A 72 24.54 -8.51 -5.43
CA TRP A 72 24.16 -7.37 -6.27
C TRP A 72 23.01 -7.71 -7.22
N GLY A 73 23.03 -8.93 -7.80
CA GLY A 73 21.92 -9.44 -8.61
C GLY A 73 20.62 -9.62 -7.84
N MET A 74 20.66 -9.89 -6.54
CA MET A 74 19.48 -9.99 -5.67
C MET A 74 18.88 -8.61 -5.38
N ILE A 75 19.70 -7.58 -5.23
CA ILE A 75 19.29 -6.19 -4.91
C ILE A 75 18.82 -5.43 -6.18
N ASN A 76 19.00 -5.99 -7.38
CA ASN A 76 18.75 -5.31 -8.64
C ASN A 76 17.28 -4.84 -8.78
N PRO A 77 17.01 -3.51 -8.79
CA PRO A 77 15.66 -2.95 -8.86
C PRO A 77 14.93 -3.27 -10.17
N VAL A 78 15.67 -3.59 -11.24
CA VAL A 78 15.08 -3.99 -12.54
C VAL A 78 14.22 -5.25 -12.40
N ARG A 79 14.52 -6.12 -11.43
CA ARG A 79 13.70 -7.31 -11.14
C ARG A 79 12.31 -6.92 -10.67
N VAL A 80 12.21 -5.88 -9.86
CA VAL A 80 10.95 -5.31 -9.35
C VAL A 80 10.18 -4.67 -10.52
N LEU A 81 10.85 -3.82 -11.31
CA LEU A 81 10.22 -3.14 -12.45
C LEU A 81 9.69 -4.12 -13.51
N ARG A 82 10.34 -5.27 -13.71
CA ARG A 82 9.86 -6.32 -14.61
C ARG A 82 8.53 -6.96 -14.20
N LEU A 83 8.09 -6.78 -12.97
CA LEU A 83 6.78 -7.26 -12.51
C LEU A 83 5.62 -6.43 -13.08
N PHE A 84 5.85 -5.16 -13.39
CA PHE A 84 4.85 -4.29 -14.02
C PHE A 84 4.51 -4.65 -15.47
N VAL A 85 5.14 -5.68 -16.04
CA VAL A 85 4.68 -6.31 -17.30
C VAL A 85 3.33 -7.04 -17.10
N TYR A 86 2.96 -7.39 -15.87
CA TYR A 86 1.67 -8.01 -15.57
C TYR A 86 0.60 -6.93 -15.32
N PRO A 87 -0.41 -6.78 -16.22
CA PRO A 87 -1.41 -5.70 -16.10
C PRO A 87 -2.22 -5.77 -14.80
N ASN A 88 -2.48 -6.97 -14.31
CA ASN A 88 -3.17 -7.19 -13.04
C ASN A 88 -2.40 -6.66 -11.83
N LEU A 89 -1.06 -6.76 -11.82
CA LEU A 89 -0.23 -6.17 -10.76
C LEU A 89 -0.20 -4.65 -10.86
N VAL A 90 -0.17 -4.11 -12.08
CA VAL A 90 -0.27 -2.66 -12.31
C VAL A 90 -1.60 -2.13 -11.78
N ALA A 91 -2.71 -2.78 -12.12
CA ALA A 91 -4.03 -2.39 -11.64
C ALA A 91 -4.14 -2.44 -10.10
N ALA A 92 -3.62 -3.51 -9.47
CA ALA A 92 -3.59 -3.63 -8.00
C ALA A 92 -2.71 -2.56 -7.34
N SER A 93 -1.56 -2.22 -7.95
CA SER A 93 -0.67 -1.17 -7.44
C SER A 93 -1.29 0.22 -7.61
N LEU A 94 -1.95 0.51 -8.74
CA LEU A 94 -2.70 1.76 -8.94
C LEU A 94 -3.86 1.87 -7.96
N ALA A 95 -4.58 0.79 -7.69
CA ALA A 95 -5.65 0.77 -6.70
C ALA A 95 -5.11 1.05 -5.29
N SER A 96 -4.02 0.40 -4.87
CA SER A 96 -3.33 0.72 -3.61
C SER A 96 -2.89 2.18 -3.55
N SER A 97 -2.42 2.72 -4.69
CA SER A 97 -1.97 4.11 -4.81
C SER A 97 -3.14 5.10 -4.71
N ALA A 98 -4.29 4.78 -5.30
CA ALA A 98 -5.48 5.60 -5.18
C ALA A 98 -6.01 5.62 -3.73
N VAL A 99 -5.97 4.50 -3.02
CA VAL A 99 -6.36 4.44 -1.60
C VAL A 99 -5.41 5.29 -0.73
N ILE A 100 -4.08 5.23 -0.96
CA ILE A 100 -3.12 6.04 -0.21
C ILE A 100 -3.20 7.52 -0.58
N TRP A 101 -3.45 7.85 -1.86
CA TRP A 101 -3.74 9.22 -2.30
C TRP A 101 -4.88 9.81 -1.50
N ASN A 102 -6.01 9.10 -1.40
CA ASN A 102 -7.18 9.53 -0.64
C ASN A 102 -6.89 9.66 0.86
N MET A 103 -6.04 8.80 1.43
CA MET A 103 -5.60 8.92 2.82
C MET A 103 -4.88 10.26 3.06
N TYR A 104 -3.86 10.56 2.26
CA TYR A 104 -3.09 11.80 2.42
C TYR A 104 -3.87 13.04 1.99
N SER A 105 -4.81 12.91 1.07
CA SER A 105 -5.73 14.01 0.70
C SER A 105 -6.57 14.51 1.87
N LEU A 106 -6.92 13.62 2.79
CA LEU A 106 -7.65 13.99 4.01
C LEU A 106 -6.72 14.39 5.16
N LEU A 107 -5.62 13.64 5.37
CA LEU A 107 -4.75 13.85 6.53
C LEU A 107 -3.86 15.10 6.39
N THR A 108 -3.35 15.38 5.20
CA THR A 108 -2.40 16.50 4.99
C THR A 108 -3.02 17.86 5.27
N PRO A 109 -4.22 18.20 4.79
CA PRO A 109 -4.77 19.53 4.95
C PRO A 109 -5.49 19.76 6.30
N ILE A 110 -5.57 18.77 7.20
CA ILE A 110 -6.31 18.89 8.48
C ILE A 110 -5.99 20.19 9.19
N ARG A 111 -4.71 20.53 9.37
CA ARG A 111 -4.29 21.73 10.06
C ARG A 111 -4.72 23.00 9.31
N TYR A 112 -4.59 23.01 7.99
CA TYR A 112 -4.87 24.20 7.15
C TYR A 112 -6.35 24.42 6.89
N VAL A 113 -7.14 23.37 6.93
CA VAL A 113 -8.57 23.41 6.63
C VAL A 113 -9.41 23.46 7.91
N LEU A 114 -9.12 22.59 8.90
CA LEU A 114 -9.95 22.50 10.10
C LEU A 114 -9.60 23.57 11.15
N ASN A 115 -8.32 23.99 11.25
CA ASN A 115 -7.94 25.00 12.26
C ASN A 115 -8.64 26.34 12.04
N PRO A 116 -8.62 26.96 10.85
CA PRO A 116 -9.35 28.22 10.62
C PRO A 116 -10.86 28.04 10.81
N ARG A 117 -11.38 26.88 10.36
CA ARG A 117 -12.80 26.60 10.42
C ARG A 117 -13.36 26.47 11.82
N PHE A 118 -12.63 25.80 12.72
CA PHE A 118 -13.08 25.53 14.09
C PHE A 118 -12.35 26.39 15.13
N HIS A 119 -11.66 27.44 14.69
CA HIS A 119 -10.90 28.36 15.55
C HIS A 119 -9.93 27.64 16.50
N LEU A 120 -9.25 26.60 15.99
CA LEU A 120 -8.30 25.84 16.76
C LEU A 120 -7.00 26.62 16.90
N THR A 121 -6.55 26.82 18.12
CA THR A 121 -5.37 27.65 18.43
C THR A 121 -4.11 26.82 18.73
N THR A 122 -4.27 25.59 19.19
CA THR A 122 -3.14 24.76 19.60
C THR A 122 -2.86 23.60 18.63
N PRO A 123 -1.58 23.24 18.42
CA PRO A 123 -1.21 22.06 17.64
C PRO A 123 -1.81 20.76 18.17
N MET A 124 -2.00 20.66 19.49
CA MET A 124 -2.63 19.51 20.13
C MET A 124 -4.07 19.31 19.67
N GLN A 125 -4.87 20.39 19.56
CA GLN A 125 -6.26 20.31 19.09
C GLN A 125 -6.34 19.79 17.66
N SER A 126 -5.44 20.21 16.78
CA SER A 126 -5.33 19.66 15.42
C SER A 126 -4.92 18.19 15.44
N GLY A 127 -4.03 17.82 16.36
CA GLY A 127 -3.56 16.44 16.56
C GLY A 127 -4.68 15.47 16.94
N LEU A 128 -5.69 15.92 17.69
CA LEU A 128 -6.84 15.09 18.09
C LEU A 128 -7.65 14.57 16.91
N PHE A 129 -7.75 15.32 15.82
CA PHE A 129 -8.47 14.84 14.62
C PHE A 129 -7.83 13.58 14.02
N TYR A 130 -6.52 13.39 14.18
CA TYR A 130 -5.83 12.18 13.67
C TYR A 130 -6.16 10.92 14.47
N LEU A 131 -6.72 11.06 15.69
CA LEU A 131 -7.20 9.90 16.45
C LEU A 131 -8.42 9.25 15.79
N ALA A 132 -9.25 10.02 15.08
CA ALA A 132 -10.43 9.48 14.41
C ALA A 132 -10.05 8.42 13.34
N PRO A 133 -9.24 8.71 12.32
CA PRO A 133 -8.79 7.67 11.40
C PRO A 133 -7.91 6.62 12.09
N GLY A 134 -7.16 6.96 13.14
CA GLY A 134 -6.35 6.03 13.92
C GLY A 134 -7.15 4.94 14.59
N THR A 135 -8.20 5.31 15.31
CA THR A 135 -9.15 4.35 15.90
C THR A 135 -9.88 3.57 14.81
N GLY A 136 -10.20 4.21 13.67
CA GLY A 136 -10.72 3.55 12.49
C GLY A 136 -9.78 2.45 11.95
N TYR A 137 -8.48 2.70 11.91
CA TYR A 137 -7.49 1.68 11.51
C TYR A 137 -7.45 0.50 12.48
N LEU A 138 -7.54 0.73 13.79
CA LEU A 138 -7.61 -0.35 14.77
C LEU A 138 -8.83 -1.23 14.55
N VAL A 139 -10.02 -0.63 14.45
CA VAL A 139 -11.26 -1.36 14.18
C VAL A 139 -11.19 -2.09 12.84
N GLY A 140 -10.74 -1.42 11.78
CA GLY A 140 -10.59 -1.99 10.45
C GLY A 140 -9.61 -3.17 10.42
N THR A 141 -8.54 -3.14 11.21
CA THR A 141 -7.60 -4.27 11.33
C THR A 141 -8.26 -5.50 11.94
N LEU A 142 -9.07 -5.32 12.99
CA LEU A 142 -9.72 -6.43 13.69
C LEU A 142 -10.82 -7.08 12.84
N VAL A 143 -11.57 -6.28 12.11
CA VAL A 143 -12.75 -6.73 11.35
C VAL A 143 -12.42 -7.05 9.89
N GLY A 144 -11.55 -6.24 9.25
CA GLY A 144 -11.26 -6.30 7.82
C GLY A 144 -10.68 -7.64 7.37
N GLY A 145 -9.77 -8.23 8.16
CA GLY A 145 -9.21 -9.55 7.87
C GLY A 145 -10.28 -10.65 7.86
N ARG A 146 -11.12 -10.67 8.91
CA ARG A 146 -12.22 -11.64 9.01
C ARG A 146 -13.23 -11.50 7.87
N TYR A 147 -13.56 -10.28 7.51
CA TYR A 147 -14.44 -9.99 6.39
C TYR A 147 -13.85 -10.46 5.06
N ALA A 148 -12.58 -10.17 4.79
CA ALA A 148 -11.89 -10.63 3.57
C ALA A 148 -11.89 -12.15 3.47
N ASP A 149 -11.59 -12.86 4.57
CA ASP A 149 -11.60 -14.32 4.60
C ASP A 149 -13.02 -14.88 4.42
N HIS A 150 -14.04 -14.24 4.99
CA HIS A 150 -15.44 -14.62 4.78
C HIS A 150 -15.84 -14.49 3.30
N VAL A 151 -15.49 -13.40 2.65
CA VAL A 151 -15.76 -13.19 1.21
C VAL A 151 -15.06 -14.26 0.37
N VAL A 152 -13.79 -14.55 0.64
CA VAL A 152 -13.03 -15.59 -0.08
C VAL A 152 -13.67 -16.97 0.11
N LYS A 153 -13.99 -17.36 1.35
CA LYS A 153 -14.67 -18.65 1.64
C LYS A 153 -16.00 -18.78 0.90
N ARG A 154 -16.80 -17.71 0.89
CA ARG A 154 -18.09 -17.68 0.17
C ARG A 154 -17.92 -17.92 -1.34
N TRP A 155 -16.88 -17.35 -1.96
CA TRP A 155 -16.61 -17.52 -3.40
C TRP A 155 -15.98 -18.87 -3.72
N ILE A 156 -15.16 -19.44 -2.84
CA ILE A 156 -14.65 -20.80 -2.96
C ILE A 156 -15.83 -21.79 -2.93
N ALA A 157 -16.78 -21.65 -1.98
CA ALA A 157 -17.96 -22.49 -1.90
C ALA A 157 -18.84 -22.40 -3.15
N LYS A 158 -18.97 -21.21 -3.76
CA LYS A 158 -19.72 -21.02 -5.01
C LYS A 158 -19.07 -21.66 -6.25
N ARG A 159 -17.79 -22.08 -6.15
CA ARG A 159 -17.01 -22.68 -7.25
C ARG A 159 -16.56 -24.10 -6.94
N ASP A 160 -17.31 -24.81 -6.14
CA ASP A 160 -17.04 -26.21 -5.81
C ASP A 160 -15.59 -26.44 -5.28
N GLY A 161 -15.12 -25.52 -4.44
CA GLY A 161 -13.81 -25.61 -3.79
C GLY A 161 -12.64 -24.98 -4.54
N VAL A 162 -12.84 -24.45 -5.74
CA VAL A 162 -11.76 -23.83 -6.53
C VAL A 162 -11.41 -22.44 -6.00
N ARG A 163 -10.16 -22.28 -5.51
CA ARG A 163 -9.62 -21.00 -5.02
C ARG A 163 -9.05 -20.18 -6.19
N VAL A 164 -9.49 -18.94 -6.29
CA VAL A 164 -9.00 -17.95 -7.28
C VAL A 164 -8.46 -16.72 -6.56
N PRO A 165 -7.23 -16.26 -6.86
CA PRO A 165 -6.63 -15.10 -6.17
C PRO A 165 -7.49 -13.82 -6.25
N GLU A 166 -8.21 -13.64 -7.35
CA GLU A 166 -9.09 -12.49 -7.62
C GLU A 166 -10.25 -12.34 -6.62
N ASP A 167 -10.61 -13.41 -5.90
CA ASP A 167 -11.70 -13.35 -4.91
C ASP A 167 -11.37 -12.43 -3.72
N ARG A 168 -10.07 -12.25 -3.41
CA ARG A 168 -9.64 -11.29 -2.39
C ARG A 168 -9.94 -9.84 -2.78
N LEU A 169 -9.84 -9.52 -4.07
CA LEU A 169 -10.15 -8.17 -4.56
C LEU A 169 -11.62 -7.79 -4.38
N ARG A 170 -12.51 -8.79 -4.42
CA ARG A 170 -13.96 -8.57 -4.22
C ARG A 170 -14.31 -7.99 -2.85
N SER A 171 -13.52 -8.30 -1.82
CA SER A 171 -13.73 -7.74 -0.48
C SER A 171 -13.40 -6.24 -0.41
N ALA A 172 -12.50 -5.75 -1.25
CA ALA A 172 -12.12 -4.33 -1.29
C ALA A 172 -13.10 -3.47 -2.09
N LEU A 173 -13.81 -4.03 -3.08
CA LEU A 173 -14.65 -3.28 -4.02
C LEU A 173 -15.70 -2.35 -3.37
N PRO A 174 -16.53 -2.79 -2.40
CA PRO A 174 -17.55 -1.93 -1.83
C PRO A 174 -16.94 -0.74 -1.07
N PHE A 175 -15.79 -0.96 -0.43
CA PHE A 175 -15.10 0.09 0.32
C PHE A 175 -14.41 1.10 -0.60
N MET A 176 -13.74 0.62 -1.65
CA MET A 176 -13.09 1.49 -2.64
C MET A 176 -14.08 2.21 -3.55
N GLY A 177 -15.16 1.53 -3.94
CA GLY A 177 -16.12 2.07 -4.92
C GLY A 177 -17.19 2.96 -4.31
N VAL A 178 -17.54 2.76 -3.04
CA VAL A 178 -18.64 3.46 -2.40
C VAL A 178 -18.24 4.14 -1.10
N VAL A 179 -17.74 3.40 -0.11
CA VAL A 179 -17.55 3.93 1.24
C VAL A 179 -16.51 5.06 1.29
N ILE A 180 -15.31 4.84 0.75
CA ILE A 180 -14.26 5.86 0.78
C ILE A 180 -14.65 7.07 -0.08
N PRO A 181 -15.14 6.93 -1.33
CA PRO A 181 -15.61 8.07 -2.11
C PRO A 181 -16.72 8.86 -1.42
N ALA A 182 -17.70 8.19 -0.81
CA ALA A 182 -18.78 8.86 -0.07
C ALA A 182 -18.23 9.67 1.12
N CYS A 183 -17.31 9.08 1.92
CA CYS A 183 -16.67 9.80 3.01
C CYS A 183 -15.91 11.04 2.52
N LEU A 184 -15.19 10.93 1.38
CA LEU A 184 -14.48 12.06 0.78
C LEU A 184 -15.40 13.17 0.35
N LEU A 185 -16.50 12.83 -0.33
CA LEU A 185 -17.47 13.84 -0.79
C LEU A 185 -18.18 14.51 0.39
N VAL A 186 -18.63 13.72 1.37
CA VAL A 186 -19.30 14.27 2.57
C VAL A 186 -18.33 15.14 3.37
N TYR A 187 -17.09 14.72 3.56
CA TYR A 187 -16.07 15.52 4.23
C TYR A 187 -15.77 16.81 3.44
N GLY A 188 -15.43 16.66 2.15
CA GLY A 188 -14.99 17.79 1.32
C GLY A 188 -16.05 18.89 1.20
N TRP A 189 -17.26 18.52 0.83
CA TRP A 189 -18.37 19.47 0.69
C TRP A 189 -18.92 19.95 2.04
N GLY A 190 -18.92 19.09 3.07
CA GLY A 190 -19.31 19.50 4.42
C GLY A 190 -18.37 20.54 5.01
N VAL A 191 -17.07 20.38 4.79
CA VAL A 191 -16.08 21.37 5.21
C VAL A 191 -16.18 22.64 4.35
N GLU A 192 -16.32 22.55 3.04
CA GLU A 192 -16.45 23.70 2.13
C GLU A 192 -17.68 24.56 2.43
N LYS A 193 -18.83 23.91 2.62
CA LYS A 193 -20.13 24.56 2.85
C LYS A 193 -20.40 24.92 4.31
N GLU A 194 -19.42 24.74 5.15
CA GLU A 194 -19.56 25.00 6.57
C GLU A 194 -20.65 24.19 7.27
N ALA A 195 -20.99 23.02 6.77
CA ALA A 195 -22.03 22.15 7.30
C ALA A 195 -21.49 21.06 8.22
N GLY A 196 -22.30 20.62 9.18
CA GLY A 196 -22.04 19.40 9.98
C GLY A 196 -21.03 19.52 11.11
N GLY A 197 -20.29 20.62 11.22
CA GLY A 197 -19.39 20.87 12.36
C GLY A 197 -18.27 19.83 12.56
N ILE A 198 -17.70 19.80 13.74
CA ILE A 198 -16.66 18.84 14.14
C ILE A 198 -17.10 17.37 14.03
N PRO A 199 -18.34 16.99 14.43
CA PRO A 199 -18.78 15.59 14.36
C PRO A 199 -18.72 15.02 12.93
N LEU A 200 -19.08 15.79 11.93
CA LEU A 200 -19.02 15.35 10.52
C LEU A 200 -17.58 14.99 10.12
N ALA A 201 -16.61 15.85 10.43
CA ALA A 201 -15.21 15.59 10.12
C ALA A 201 -14.69 14.34 10.86
N VAL A 202 -15.00 14.19 12.14
CA VAL A 202 -14.57 13.05 12.95
C VAL A 202 -15.16 11.74 12.45
N VAL A 203 -16.47 11.70 12.18
CA VAL A 203 -17.15 10.47 11.72
C VAL A 203 -16.65 10.06 10.34
N THR A 204 -16.52 11.01 9.41
CA THR A 204 -16.05 10.70 8.05
C THR A 204 -14.59 10.20 8.05
N LEU A 205 -13.70 10.81 8.84
CA LEU A 205 -12.33 10.37 9.01
C LEU A 205 -12.24 8.97 9.64
N PHE A 206 -13.07 8.69 10.65
CA PHE A 206 -13.15 7.38 11.28
C PHE A 206 -13.59 6.30 10.30
N VAL A 207 -14.74 6.51 9.63
CA VAL A 207 -15.30 5.53 8.67
C VAL A 207 -14.33 5.30 7.51
N GLN A 208 -13.69 6.34 7.01
CA GLN A 208 -12.67 6.25 5.98
C GLN A 208 -11.46 5.44 6.45
N GLY A 209 -11.02 5.64 7.71
CA GLY A 209 -9.95 4.86 8.32
C GLY A 209 -10.29 3.36 8.39
N VAL A 210 -11.50 3.01 8.84
CA VAL A 210 -12.01 1.63 8.82
C VAL A 210 -11.97 1.06 7.40
N ALA A 211 -12.54 1.77 6.43
CA ALA A 211 -12.67 1.31 5.06
C ALA A 211 -11.31 1.05 4.37
N GLN A 212 -10.28 1.83 4.70
CA GLN A 212 -8.91 1.62 4.18
C GLN A 212 -8.33 0.28 4.58
N LEU A 213 -8.60 -0.17 5.79
CA LEU A 213 -8.10 -1.47 6.30
C LEU A 213 -8.84 -2.67 5.73
N PHE A 214 -9.99 -2.46 5.10
CA PHE A 214 -10.62 -3.48 4.26
C PHE A 214 -9.98 -3.56 2.87
N CYS A 215 -9.36 -2.48 2.38
CA CYS A 215 -8.75 -2.40 1.05
C CYS A 215 -7.29 -2.87 1.02
N PHE A 216 -6.42 -2.31 1.86
CA PHE A 216 -4.97 -2.56 1.81
C PHE A 216 -4.58 -4.02 2.00
N PRO A 217 -5.07 -4.77 3.00
CA PRO A 217 -4.72 -6.18 3.15
C PRO A 217 -5.15 -7.01 1.95
N SER A 218 -6.34 -6.74 1.41
CA SER A 218 -6.89 -7.47 0.27
C SER A 218 -6.05 -7.27 -1.00
N LEU A 219 -5.65 -6.02 -1.30
CA LEU A 219 -4.80 -5.69 -2.44
C LEU A 219 -3.38 -6.28 -2.30
N ASN A 220 -2.78 -6.16 -1.11
CA ASN A 220 -1.45 -6.69 -0.86
C ASN A 220 -1.41 -8.22 -0.93
N THR A 221 -2.39 -8.90 -0.31
CA THR A 221 -2.44 -10.36 -0.31
C THR A 221 -2.75 -10.90 -1.70
N TYR A 222 -3.59 -10.20 -2.50
CA TYR A 222 -3.78 -10.54 -3.91
C TYR A 222 -2.46 -10.56 -4.68
N CYS A 223 -1.63 -9.53 -4.50
CA CYS A 223 -0.32 -9.47 -5.15
C CYS A 223 0.58 -10.65 -4.76
N LEU A 224 0.55 -11.08 -3.50
CA LEU A 224 1.30 -12.24 -2.99
C LEU A 224 0.76 -13.56 -3.55
N ASP A 225 -0.57 -13.74 -3.56
CA ASP A 225 -1.21 -14.94 -4.07
C ASP A 225 -0.96 -15.16 -5.58
N VAL A 226 -0.86 -14.07 -6.35
CA VAL A 226 -0.57 -14.13 -7.80
C VAL A 226 0.88 -14.49 -8.11
N MET A 227 1.83 -14.05 -7.29
CA MET A 227 3.28 -14.22 -7.55
C MET A 227 3.96 -15.01 -6.44
N GLN A 228 3.52 -16.25 -6.25
CA GLN A 228 4.14 -17.16 -5.30
C GLN A 228 5.65 -17.33 -5.60
N GLY A 229 6.47 -17.30 -4.56
CA GLY A 229 7.93 -17.38 -4.67
C GLY A 229 8.66 -16.06 -4.99
N ARG A 230 7.94 -14.97 -5.31
CA ARG A 230 8.50 -13.62 -5.55
C ARG A 230 7.81 -12.55 -4.70
N GLY A 231 7.28 -12.94 -3.56
CA GLY A 231 6.46 -12.07 -2.70
C GLY A 231 7.16 -10.77 -2.29
N ALA A 232 8.42 -10.83 -1.89
CA ALA A 232 9.18 -9.65 -1.49
C ALA A 232 9.33 -8.63 -2.64
N GLU A 233 9.63 -9.09 -3.86
CA GLU A 233 9.79 -8.24 -5.04
C GLU A 233 8.44 -7.58 -5.42
N VAL A 234 7.34 -8.32 -5.32
CA VAL A 234 6.00 -7.83 -5.66
C VAL A 234 5.53 -6.78 -4.66
N ILE A 235 5.71 -7.04 -3.38
CA ILE A 235 5.35 -6.07 -2.33
C ILE A 235 6.22 -4.82 -2.41
N ALA A 236 7.53 -4.96 -2.67
CA ALA A 236 8.42 -3.82 -2.88
C ALA A 236 7.95 -2.96 -4.07
N GLY A 237 7.58 -3.60 -5.18
CA GLY A 237 7.03 -2.90 -6.36
C GLY A 237 5.73 -2.17 -6.06
N ASN A 238 4.78 -2.84 -5.39
CA ASN A 238 3.53 -2.23 -4.99
C ASN A 238 3.74 -1.02 -4.07
N TYR A 239 4.66 -1.14 -3.09
CA TYR A 239 4.98 -0.03 -2.19
C TYR A 239 5.69 1.11 -2.90
N PHE A 240 6.58 0.82 -3.85
CA PHE A 240 7.26 1.84 -4.64
C PHE A 240 6.25 2.74 -5.37
N VAL A 241 5.32 2.17 -6.14
CA VAL A 241 4.28 2.95 -6.83
C VAL A 241 3.40 3.69 -5.83
N ARG A 242 2.97 3.01 -4.77
CA ARG A 242 2.11 3.57 -3.74
C ARG A 242 2.72 4.81 -3.07
N TYR A 243 4.01 4.77 -2.72
CA TYR A 243 4.67 5.91 -2.10
C TYR A 243 5.02 7.04 -3.06
N LEU A 244 5.17 6.77 -4.36
CA LEU A 244 5.22 7.82 -5.38
C LEU A 244 3.92 8.64 -5.41
N PHE A 245 2.78 7.96 -5.37
CA PHE A 245 1.47 8.64 -5.30
C PHE A 245 1.25 9.32 -3.94
N ALA A 246 1.75 8.77 -2.84
CA ALA A 246 1.74 9.44 -1.54
C ALA A 246 2.54 10.75 -1.55
N CYS A 247 3.72 10.73 -2.15
CA CYS A 247 4.56 11.92 -2.34
C CYS A 247 3.84 12.98 -3.19
N ALA A 248 3.28 12.57 -4.33
CA ALA A 248 2.51 13.46 -5.18
C ALA A 248 1.28 14.03 -4.45
N ALA A 249 0.54 13.20 -3.69
CA ALA A 249 -0.60 13.64 -2.91
C ALA A 249 -0.19 14.72 -1.89
N THR A 250 0.82 14.45 -1.06
CA THR A 250 1.26 15.41 -0.04
C THR A 250 1.77 16.73 -0.63
N ALA A 251 2.39 16.69 -1.80
CA ALA A 251 2.87 17.89 -2.48
C ALA A 251 1.74 18.70 -3.14
N CYS A 252 0.76 18.01 -3.75
CA CYS A 252 -0.29 18.66 -4.54
C CYS A 252 -1.52 19.06 -3.74
N VAL A 253 -1.80 18.40 -2.61
CA VAL A 253 -3.03 18.61 -1.83
C VAL A 253 -3.22 20.06 -1.42
N LEU A 254 -2.23 20.66 -0.79
CA LEU A 254 -2.38 22.01 -0.25
C LEU A 254 -2.56 23.08 -1.35
N PRO A 255 -1.71 23.13 -2.39
CA PRO A 255 -1.92 24.05 -3.52
C PRO A 255 -3.28 23.83 -4.23
N ALA A 256 -3.68 22.57 -4.39
CA ALA A 256 -4.96 22.25 -5.03
C ALA A 256 -6.15 22.71 -4.19
N VAL A 257 -6.14 22.47 -2.88
CA VAL A 257 -7.20 22.93 -1.97
C VAL A 257 -7.29 24.46 -1.95
N GLN A 258 -6.16 25.15 -2.00
CA GLN A 258 -6.14 26.63 -2.08
C GLN A 258 -6.67 27.17 -3.42
N GLY A 259 -6.45 26.44 -4.52
CA GLY A 259 -6.85 26.88 -5.87
C GLY A 259 -8.31 26.54 -6.22
N ILE A 260 -8.77 25.33 -5.93
CA ILE A 260 -10.10 24.83 -6.36
C ILE A 260 -11.05 24.54 -5.21
N GLY A 261 -10.63 24.71 -3.97
CA GLY A 261 -11.43 24.40 -2.78
C GLY A 261 -11.35 22.92 -2.35
N VAL A 262 -11.82 22.67 -1.12
CA VAL A 262 -11.79 21.34 -0.50
C VAL A 262 -12.77 20.38 -1.17
N GLY A 263 -13.98 20.86 -1.50
CA GLY A 263 -15.04 20.07 -2.10
C GLY A 263 -14.67 19.55 -3.48
N TRP A 264 -14.19 20.42 -4.36
CA TRP A 264 -13.77 20.03 -5.71
C TRP A 264 -12.55 19.11 -5.70
N PHE A 265 -11.57 19.41 -4.86
CA PHE A 265 -10.42 18.53 -4.69
C PHE A 265 -10.82 17.13 -4.22
N SER A 266 -11.74 17.05 -3.24
CA SER A 266 -12.29 15.77 -2.75
C SER A 266 -13.06 15.04 -3.85
N THR A 267 -13.78 15.77 -4.72
CA THR A 267 -14.51 15.19 -5.86
C THR A 267 -13.56 14.57 -6.86
N VAL A 268 -12.49 15.26 -7.26
CA VAL A 268 -11.46 14.74 -8.16
C VAL A 268 -10.79 13.50 -7.56
N SER A 269 -10.45 13.53 -6.26
CA SER A 269 -9.84 12.40 -5.55
C SER A 269 -10.80 11.20 -5.46
N ALA A 270 -12.09 11.42 -5.26
CA ALA A 270 -13.11 10.37 -5.28
C ALA A 270 -13.25 9.72 -6.66
N LEU A 271 -13.28 10.54 -7.73
CA LEU A 271 -13.33 10.04 -9.11
C LEU A 271 -12.09 9.22 -9.47
N PHE A 272 -10.90 9.64 -9.03
CA PHE A 272 -9.67 8.85 -9.20
C PHE A 272 -9.78 7.48 -8.53
N LEU A 273 -10.33 7.40 -7.32
CA LEU A 273 -10.54 6.13 -6.62
C LEU A 273 -11.60 5.26 -7.31
N ILE A 274 -12.71 5.84 -7.78
CA ILE A 274 -13.74 5.11 -8.53
C ILE A 274 -13.16 4.55 -9.83
N GLY A 275 -12.36 5.32 -10.56
CA GLY A 275 -11.67 4.87 -11.76
C GLY A 275 -10.71 3.71 -11.48
N SER A 276 -9.96 3.77 -10.38
CA SER A 276 -9.08 2.67 -9.97
C SER A 276 -9.87 1.43 -9.49
N THR A 277 -11.06 1.62 -8.91
CA THR A 277 -11.97 0.53 -8.56
C THR A 277 -12.48 -0.19 -9.82
N ALA A 278 -12.77 0.55 -10.89
CA ALA A 278 -13.11 -0.05 -12.18
C ALA A 278 -11.95 -0.90 -12.75
N ALA A 279 -10.71 -0.46 -12.59
CA ALA A 279 -9.54 -1.26 -12.98
C ALA A 279 -9.40 -2.54 -12.14
N VAL A 280 -9.71 -2.49 -10.84
CA VAL A 280 -9.78 -3.69 -9.98
C VAL A 280 -10.89 -4.62 -10.43
N GLN A 281 -12.06 -4.09 -10.77
CA GLN A 281 -13.17 -4.89 -11.30
C GLN A 281 -12.79 -5.57 -12.62
N ALA A 282 -12.10 -4.88 -13.53
CA ALA A 282 -11.56 -5.45 -14.75
C ALA A 282 -10.54 -6.57 -14.45
N THR A 283 -9.72 -6.39 -13.40
CA THR A 283 -8.78 -7.44 -12.94
C THR A 283 -9.51 -8.68 -12.44
N ILE A 284 -10.65 -8.53 -11.77
CA ILE A 284 -11.45 -9.68 -11.33
C ILE A 284 -12.01 -10.47 -12.52
N TRP A 285 -12.41 -9.79 -13.60
CA TRP A 285 -12.97 -10.46 -14.79
C TRP A 285 -11.89 -11.05 -15.71
N TRP A 286 -10.79 -10.33 -15.94
CA TRP A 286 -9.80 -10.67 -16.96
C TRP A 286 -8.40 -11.00 -16.41
N GLY A 287 -8.17 -10.88 -15.11
CA GLY A 287 -6.84 -11.03 -14.50
C GLY A 287 -6.18 -12.37 -14.79
N LYS A 288 -6.94 -13.48 -14.76
CA LYS A 288 -6.45 -14.81 -15.13
C LYS A 288 -5.96 -14.81 -16.58
N ASN A 289 -6.77 -14.31 -17.51
CA ASN A 289 -6.43 -14.27 -18.95
C ASN A 289 -5.19 -13.41 -19.23
N TRP A 290 -5.02 -12.31 -18.48
CA TRP A 290 -3.84 -11.45 -18.61
C TRP A 290 -2.58 -12.16 -18.15
N ARG A 291 -2.63 -12.85 -17.00
CA ARG A 291 -1.50 -13.63 -16.51
C ARG A 291 -1.11 -14.73 -17.49
N ASP A 292 -2.06 -15.52 -17.94
CA ASP A 292 -1.85 -16.63 -18.85
C ASP A 292 -1.19 -16.17 -20.16
N ARG A 293 -1.61 -15.00 -20.71
CA ARG A 293 -0.98 -14.40 -21.90
C ARG A 293 0.46 -13.99 -21.64
N VAL A 294 0.76 -13.36 -20.50
CA VAL A 294 2.12 -12.93 -20.16
C VAL A 294 3.02 -14.15 -19.94
N ASP A 295 2.55 -15.15 -19.21
CA ASP A 295 3.31 -16.36 -18.90
C ASP A 295 3.58 -17.18 -20.18
N LYS A 296 2.60 -17.32 -21.07
CA LYS A 296 2.79 -17.94 -22.38
C LYS A 296 3.87 -17.23 -23.21
N ARG A 297 3.82 -15.89 -23.29
CA ARG A 297 4.85 -15.11 -23.98
C ARG A 297 6.24 -15.29 -23.36
N ARG A 298 6.35 -15.32 -22.03
CA ARG A 298 7.61 -15.54 -21.32
C ARG A 298 8.15 -16.95 -21.57
N ARG A 299 7.29 -17.97 -21.55
CA ARG A 299 7.67 -19.36 -21.83
C ARG A 299 8.23 -19.51 -23.26
N VAL A 300 7.54 -18.96 -24.25
CA VAL A 300 8.02 -18.97 -25.65
C VAL A 300 9.39 -18.30 -25.78
N ARG A 301 9.57 -17.12 -25.17
CA ARG A 301 10.86 -16.42 -25.20
C ARG A 301 11.98 -17.19 -24.49
N ARG A 302 11.70 -17.92 -23.42
CA ARG A 302 12.68 -18.77 -22.74
C ARG A 302 13.10 -19.95 -23.62
N LEU A 303 12.13 -20.63 -24.22
CA LEU A 303 12.39 -21.74 -25.12
C LEU A 303 13.21 -21.31 -26.35
N ALA A 304 12.87 -20.16 -26.95
CA ALA A 304 13.64 -19.58 -28.05
C ALA A 304 15.10 -19.28 -27.66
N LYS A 305 15.34 -18.70 -26.46
CA LYS A 305 16.70 -18.46 -25.96
C LYS A 305 17.48 -19.76 -25.70
N GLN A 306 16.81 -20.77 -25.15
CA GLN A 306 17.44 -22.09 -24.91
C GLN A 306 17.80 -22.78 -26.22
N SER A 307 16.95 -22.71 -27.26
CA SER A 307 17.23 -23.29 -28.58
C SER A 307 18.40 -22.60 -29.28
N VAL A 308 18.52 -21.27 -29.16
CA VAL A 308 19.68 -20.53 -29.71
C VAL A 308 20.95 -20.91 -28.98
N ALA A 309 20.93 -20.91 -27.63
CA ALA A 309 22.10 -21.30 -26.83
C ALA A 309 22.55 -22.75 -27.11
N ARG A 310 21.59 -23.66 -27.31
CA ARG A 310 21.90 -25.06 -27.65
C ARG A 310 22.55 -25.17 -29.04
N LYS A 311 22.07 -24.40 -30.04
CA LYS A 311 22.67 -24.34 -31.38
C LYS A 311 24.09 -23.75 -31.36
N GLU A 312 24.35 -22.74 -30.53
CA GLU A 312 25.69 -22.17 -30.38
C GLU A 312 26.65 -23.15 -29.72
N LEU A 313 26.20 -23.91 -28.73
CA LEU A 313 27.00 -24.96 -28.09
C LEU A 313 27.33 -26.09 -29.03
N SER A 314 26.36 -26.57 -29.86
CA SER A 314 26.64 -27.60 -30.87
C SER A 314 27.65 -27.12 -31.93
N ARG A 315 27.49 -25.87 -32.45
CA ARG A 315 28.47 -25.30 -33.41
C ARG A 315 29.87 -25.17 -32.84
N ARG A 316 30.04 -24.92 -31.53
CA ARG A 316 31.36 -24.91 -30.87
C ARG A 316 31.93 -26.29 -30.69
N ALA A 317 31.09 -27.30 -30.49
CA ALA A 317 31.54 -28.71 -30.39
C ALA A 317 31.92 -29.29 -31.75
N ASP A 318 31.25 -28.91 -32.83
CA ASP A 318 31.48 -29.37 -34.19
C ASP A 318 32.71 -28.67 -34.85
N GLY A 319 33.18 -27.54 -34.29
CA GLY A 319 34.30 -26.74 -34.82
C GLY A 319 35.61 -26.89 -34.01
N ALA A 320 35.65 -27.78 -33.00
CA ALA A 320 36.83 -28.16 -32.25
C ALA A 320 37.22 -29.60 -32.57
#